data_20531164fd6b6914b59a7f847bda69c0
#
_entry.id   20531164fd6b6914b59a7f847bda69c0
#
_cell.length_a   1.000
_cell.length_b   1.000
_cell.length_c   1.000
_cell.angle_alpha   90.00
_cell.angle_beta   90.00
_cell.angle_gamma   90.00
#
_symmetry.space_group_name_H-M   'P 1'
#
loop_
_entity.id
_entity.type
_entity.pdbx_description
1 polymer ?
#
loop_
_entity_poly.entity_id
_entity_poly.type
_entity_poly.pdbx_seq_one_letter_code
_entity_poly.pdbx_strand_id
1 'polypeptide(L)'
;MVDVDRRMSGLNPAHVAGLRRLSARASAPSTPTSLPLRNGLQSLSSLADKVITHLRDSGFQVQPGLLDAEFARAEAEFGFVFPPDLRAILSAGLPVGPGFPDWRSVGARLHLRASFDLPIAAISFQIARNTLWSKSWGPRPSDPEKALRVARNALKRAPLLIPIFNHCYIPCNPSLAGNPIFFIDETRVFCCGFDLSDFFERESLFRGSEPDPGSLKKQRSVSEKSAGSSTHFSRRSLDAGLVTGTRTPRWVEFWSDAAVDRRRRFSSS
;
A
#
# COMPACT_ATOMS: atom_id res chain seq x y z
N MET A 1 48.25 1.23 -17.57
CA MET A 1 48.84 1.08 -16.23
C MET A 1 49.30 2.48 -15.83
N VAL A 2 48.44 3.18 -15.08
CA VAL A 2 48.64 4.60 -14.70
C VAL A 2 49.49 4.58 -13.43
N ASP A 3 50.64 5.23 -13.51
CA ASP A 3 51.65 5.32 -12.45
C ASP A 3 51.09 6.13 -11.25
N VAL A 4 50.57 5.45 -10.26
CA VAL A 4 49.97 6.04 -9.03
C VAL A 4 51.03 6.43 -8.02
N ASP A 5 52.27 5.93 -8.17
CA ASP A 5 53.35 6.14 -7.22
C ASP A 5 53.99 7.56 -7.28
N ARG A 6 53.80 8.28 -8.37
CA ARG A 6 54.41 9.62 -8.52
C ARG A 6 53.68 10.77 -7.83
N ARG A 7 52.45 10.51 -7.29
CA ARG A 7 51.66 11.55 -6.58
C ARG A 7 51.75 11.46 -5.06
N MET A 8 52.50 10.51 -4.52
CA MET A 8 52.54 10.29 -3.06
C MET A 8 53.74 10.93 -2.36
N SER A 9 54.62 11.60 -3.07
CA SER A 9 55.86 12.15 -2.50
C SER A 9 55.70 13.45 -1.67
N GLY A 10 54.48 13.92 -1.46
CA GLY A 10 54.21 15.13 -0.68
C GLY A 10 53.30 14.93 0.53
N LEU A 11 52.88 13.69 0.89
CA LEU A 11 51.97 13.43 1.98
C LEU A 11 52.70 13.16 3.29
N ASN A 12 52.26 13.82 4.36
CA ASN A 12 52.77 13.59 5.72
C ASN A 12 52.66 12.09 6.09
N PRO A 13 53.70 11.48 6.72
CA PRO A 13 53.71 10.06 7.09
C PRO A 13 52.48 9.59 7.86
N ALA A 14 51.87 10.45 8.66
CA ALA A 14 50.63 10.17 9.36
C ALA A 14 49.43 9.96 8.45
N HIS A 15 49.35 10.72 7.32
CA HIS A 15 48.29 10.55 6.32
C HIS A 15 48.46 9.27 5.51
N VAL A 16 49.68 8.89 5.19
CA VAL A 16 49.97 7.63 4.48
C VAL A 16 49.60 6.43 5.34
N ALA A 17 49.88 6.48 6.64
CA ALA A 17 49.50 5.44 7.59
C ALA A 17 47.95 5.33 7.75
N GLY A 18 47.22 6.47 7.69
CA GLY A 18 45.77 6.51 7.73
C GLY A 18 45.15 5.88 6.48
N LEU A 19 45.69 6.23 5.28
CA LEU A 19 45.20 5.66 4.01
C LEU A 19 45.51 4.15 3.90
N ARG A 20 46.63 3.69 4.40
CA ARG A 20 46.96 2.24 4.48
C ARG A 20 46.03 1.49 5.43
N ARG A 21 45.63 2.10 6.55
CA ARG A 21 44.62 1.50 7.49
C ARG A 21 43.24 1.41 6.84
N LEU A 22 42.83 2.41 6.07
CA LEU A 22 41.55 2.38 5.33
C LEU A 22 41.59 1.31 4.20
N SER A 23 42.70 1.20 3.48
CA SER A 23 42.88 0.19 2.44
C SER A 23 42.94 -1.23 3.00
N ALA A 24 43.61 -1.44 4.17
CA ALA A 24 43.66 -2.73 4.84
C ALA A 24 42.30 -3.18 5.38
N ARG A 25 41.44 -2.21 5.71
CA ARG A 25 40.05 -2.51 6.17
C ARG A 25 39.12 -2.88 5.00
N ALA A 26 39.43 -2.39 3.80
CA ALA A 26 38.73 -2.77 2.57
C ALA A 26 39.16 -4.14 2.01
N SER A 27 40.35 -4.66 2.45
CA SER A 27 40.91 -5.92 1.99
C SER A 27 40.74 -7.09 2.97
N ALA A 28 40.01 -6.89 4.10
CA ALA A 28 39.63 -8.02 4.92
C ALA A 28 38.63 -8.87 4.12
N PRO A 29 38.82 -10.21 4.02
CA PRO A 29 37.86 -11.08 3.38
C PRO A 29 36.54 -10.96 4.19
N SER A 30 35.62 -10.16 3.71
CA SER A 30 34.25 -10.21 4.15
C SER A 30 33.75 -11.58 3.74
N THR A 31 33.71 -12.50 4.70
CA THR A 31 32.84 -13.66 4.60
C THR A 31 31.49 -13.15 4.12
N PRO A 32 30.92 -13.68 3.04
CA PRO A 32 29.59 -13.27 2.61
C PRO A 32 28.62 -13.68 3.69
N THR A 33 28.26 -12.75 4.57
CA THR A 33 27.12 -12.90 5.48
C THR A 33 25.88 -12.75 4.60
N SER A 34 25.56 -13.82 3.86
CA SER A 34 24.40 -13.91 2.97
C SER A 34 23.10 -14.18 3.72
N LEU A 35 23.00 -13.79 5.00
CA LEU A 35 21.88 -14.16 5.85
C LEU A 35 20.66 -13.20 5.87
N PRO A 36 20.73 -11.88 5.63
CA PRO A 36 19.52 -11.06 5.71
C PRO A 36 18.59 -11.21 4.49
N LEU A 37 19.12 -11.49 3.29
CA LEU A 37 18.28 -11.59 2.09
C LEU A 37 17.45 -12.86 2.04
N ARG A 38 18.01 -13.98 2.52
CA ARG A 38 17.33 -15.28 2.54
C ARG A 38 16.17 -15.32 3.52
N ASN A 39 16.34 -14.71 4.70
CA ASN A 39 15.27 -14.61 5.70
C ASN A 39 14.13 -13.68 5.24
N GLY A 40 14.45 -12.61 4.52
CA GLY A 40 13.44 -11.71 3.96
C GLY A 40 12.58 -12.36 2.88
N LEU A 41 13.17 -13.13 1.99
CA LEU A 41 12.45 -13.84 0.93
C LEU A 41 11.57 -14.97 1.50
N GLN A 42 12.06 -15.72 2.49
CA GLN A 42 11.26 -16.74 3.18
C GLN A 42 10.08 -16.13 3.93
N SER A 43 10.26 -14.95 4.53
CA SER A 43 9.19 -14.20 5.19
C SER A 43 8.10 -13.75 4.20
N LEU A 44 8.47 -13.28 3.00
CA LEU A 44 7.51 -12.86 1.98
C LEU A 44 6.75 -14.04 1.38
N SER A 45 7.40 -15.18 1.15
CA SER A 45 6.74 -16.40 0.68
C SER A 45 5.73 -16.89 1.73
N SER A 46 6.13 -16.97 2.99
CA SER A 46 5.22 -17.35 4.07
C SER A 46 4.02 -16.42 4.23
N LEU A 47 4.22 -15.09 4.04
CA LEU A 47 3.13 -14.12 4.00
C LEU A 47 2.18 -14.40 2.84
N ALA A 48 2.73 -14.61 1.65
CA ALA A 48 1.95 -14.89 0.44
C ALA A 48 1.09 -16.14 0.59
N ASP A 49 1.69 -17.22 1.08
CA ASP A 49 0.99 -18.50 1.31
C ASP A 49 -0.16 -18.34 2.31
N LYS A 50 0.07 -17.61 3.42
CA LYS A 50 -0.98 -17.34 4.42
C LYS A 50 -2.14 -16.54 3.83
N VAL A 51 -1.86 -15.47 3.09
CA VAL A 51 -2.89 -14.61 2.49
C VAL A 51 -3.70 -15.41 1.44
N ILE A 52 -3.03 -16.15 0.57
CA ILE A 52 -3.71 -16.93 -0.47
C ILE A 52 -4.56 -18.06 0.13
N THR A 53 -4.06 -18.75 1.15
CA THR A 53 -4.82 -19.77 1.87
C THR A 53 -6.05 -19.15 2.52
N HIS A 54 -5.87 -18.03 3.24
CA HIS A 54 -6.98 -17.31 3.88
C HIS A 54 -8.06 -16.87 2.89
N LEU A 55 -7.68 -16.36 1.71
CA LEU A 55 -8.64 -15.99 0.67
C LEU A 55 -9.42 -17.19 0.14
N ARG A 56 -8.75 -18.33 -0.08
CA ARG A 56 -9.41 -19.59 -0.49
C ARG A 56 -10.39 -20.08 0.56
N ASP A 57 -9.97 -20.11 1.81
CA ASP A 57 -10.80 -20.53 2.95
C ASP A 57 -12.01 -19.61 3.14
N SER A 58 -11.87 -18.34 2.77
CA SER A 58 -12.96 -17.35 2.76
C SER A 58 -13.89 -17.46 1.53
N GLY A 59 -13.65 -18.43 0.64
CA GLY A 59 -14.50 -18.68 -0.53
C GLY A 59 -14.17 -17.84 -1.76
N PHE A 60 -13.07 -17.10 -1.76
CA PHE A 60 -12.64 -16.34 -2.94
C PHE A 60 -11.95 -17.24 -3.96
N GLN A 61 -12.28 -17.00 -5.23
CA GLN A 61 -11.62 -17.71 -6.33
C GLN A 61 -10.18 -17.18 -6.48
N VAL A 62 -9.20 -18.09 -6.52
CA VAL A 62 -7.80 -17.78 -6.72
C VAL A 62 -7.27 -18.55 -7.92
N GLN A 63 -6.87 -17.83 -8.95
CA GLN A 63 -6.20 -18.36 -10.15
C GLN A 63 -4.69 -18.55 -9.91
N PRO A 64 -3.98 -19.23 -10.82
CA PRO A 64 -2.51 -19.25 -10.81
C PRO A 64 -1.94 -17.82 -10.77
N GLY A 65 -0.85 -17.63 -10.03
CA GLY A 65 -0.23 -16.33 -9.84
C GLY A 65 0.22 -15.68 -11.15
N LEU A 66 0.50 -14.37 -11.08
CA LEU A 66 1.03 -13.62 -12.21
C LEU A 66 2.45 -14.04 -12.53
N LEU A 67 2.76 -14.10 -13.82
CA LEU A 67 4.11 -14.34 -14.34
C LEU A 67 4.92 -13.04 -14.36
N ASP A 68 6.25 -13.15 -14.40
CA ASP A 68 7.14 -11.98 -14.48
C ASP A 68 6.84 -11.07 -15.68
N ALA A 69 6.46 -11.64 -16.82
CA ALA A 69 6.04 -10.87 -18.00
C ALA A 69 4.73 -10.09 -17.78
N GLU A 70 3.78 -10.64 -16.97
CA GLU A 70 2.53 -9.97 -16.63
C GLU A 70 2.77 -8.82 -15.66
N PHE A 71 3.67 -9.00 -14.67
CA PHE A 71 4.14 -7.93 -13.79
C PHE A 71 4.82 -6.82 -14.58
N ALA A 72 5.80 -7.15 -15.41
CA ALA A 72 6.54 -6.15 -16.22
C ALA A 72 5.61 -5.35 -17.13
N ARG A 73 4.59 -6.00 -17.71
CA ARG A 73 3.57 -5.32 -18.52
C ARG A 73 2.76 -4.32 -17.71
N ALA A 74 2.27 -4.72 -16.53
CA ALA A 74 1.48 -3.85 -15.67
C ALA A 74 2.32 -2.67 -15.14
N GLU A 75 3.55 -2.93 -14.70
CA GLU A 75 4.50 -1.92 -14.23
C GLU A 75 4.82 -0.88 -15.32
N ALA A 76 5.05 -1.34 -16.55
CA ALA A 76 5.32 -0.46 -17.69
C ALA A 76 4.08 0.35 -18.13
N GLU A 77 2.88 -0.26 -18.09
CA GLU A 77 1.64 0.38 -18.52
C GLU A 77 1.19 1.48 -17.55
N PHE A 78 1.31 1.25 -16.25
CA PHE A 78 0.81 2.16 -15.22
C PHE A 78 1.91 2.99 -14.54
N GLY A 79 3.19 2.74 -14.83
CA GLY A 79 4.32 3.56 -14.37
C GLY A 79 4.63 3.41 -12.89
N PHE A 80 4.55 2.21 -12.35
CA PHE A 80 4.91 1.90 -10.96
C PHE A 80 5.74 0.62 -10.88
N VAL A 81 6.22 0.29 -9.67
CA VAL A 81 6.83 -1.00 -9.34
C VAL A 81 6.03 -1.61 -8.20
N PHE A 82 5.66 -2.88 -8.33
CA PHE A 82 4.95 -3.57 -7.25
C PHE A 82 5.79 -3.64 -5.98
N PRO A 83 5.23 -3.28 -4.80
CA PRO A 83 5.87 -3.57 -3.52
C PRO A 83 6.19 -5.07 -3.40
N PRO A 84 7.32 -5.44 -2.76
CA PRO A 84 7.78 -6.84 -2.74
C PRO A 84 6.78 -7.82 -2.13
N ASP A 85 6.05 -7.41 -1.11
CA ASP A 85 5.01 -8.18 -0.44
C ASP A 85 3.77 -8.38 -1.34
N LEU A 86 3.30 -7.34 -2.02
CA LEU A 86 2.20 -7.47 -2.98
C LEU A 86 2.60 -8.34 -4.17
N ARG A 87 3.83 -8.16 -4.69
CA ARG A 87 4.37 -9.02 -5.76
C ARG A 87 4.43 -10.48 -5.34
N ALA A 88 4.88 -10.78 -4.11
CA ALA A 88 4.92 -12.14 -3.59
C ALA A 88 3.52 -12.77 -3.51
N ILE A 89 2.52 -12.03 -2.99
CA ILE A 89 1.14 -12.51 -2.92
C ILE A 89 0.57 -12.80 -4.31
N LEU A 90 0.70 -11.86 -5.24
CA LEU A 90 0.17 -12.01 -6.60
C LEU A 90 0.92 -13.08 -7.42
N SER A 91 2.18 -13.40 -7.07
CA SER A 91 2.93 -14.53 -7.65
C SER A 91 2.48 -15.88 -7.11
N ALA A 92 2.09 -15.96 -5.83
CA ALA A 92 1.58 -17.19 -5.22
C ALA A 92 0.15 -17.53 -5.65
N GLY A 93 -0.66 -16.50 -5.98
CA GLY A 93 -2.01 -16.66 -6.47
C GLY A 93 -2.65 -15.33 -6.85
N LEU A 94 -3.49 -15.35 -7.86
CA LEU A 94 -4.23 -14.20 -8.32
C LEU A 94 -5.69 -14.29 -7.84
N PRO A 95 -6.10 -13.51 -6.82
CA PRO A 95 -7.49 -13.43 -6.44
C PRO A 95 -8.32 -12.81 -7.56
N VAL A 96 -9.47 -13.40 -7.88
CA VAL A 96 -10.38 -12.92 -8.91
C VAL A 96 -11.81 -12.86 -8.40
N GLY A 97 -12.58 -11.95 -8.95
CA GLY A 97 -13.98 -11.76 -8.59
C GLY A 97 -14.30 -10.30 -8.24
N PRO A 98 -15.53 -10.03 -7.80
CA PRO A 98 -15.96 -8.68 -7.49
C PRO A 98 -15.05 -8.00 -6.46
N GLY A 99 -14.59 -6.80 -6.76
CA GLY A 99 -13.72 -6.01 -5.90
C GLY A 99 -12.22 -6.20 -6.13
N PHE A 100 -11.78 -7.32 -6.68
CA PHE A 100 -10.36 -7.51 -7.02
C PHE A 100 -10.03 -6.88 -8.38
N PRO A 101 -8.85 -6.26 -8.52
CA PRO A 101 -8.39 -5.73 -9.80
C PRO A 101 -8.03 -6.87 -10.76
N ASP A 102 -8.51 -6.77 -11.99
CA ASP A 102 -8.17 -7.74 -13.04
C ASP A 102 -6.86 -7.35 -13.74
N TRP A 103 -5.76 -7.94 -13.27
CA TRP A 103 -4.42 -7.71 -13.78
C TRP A 103 -4.13 -8.41 -15.12
N ARG A 104 -4.96 -9.38 -15.51
CA ARG A 104 -4.66 -10.30 -16.62
C ARG A 104 -5.43 -9.96 -17.89
N SER A 105 -6.71 -9.64 -17.78
CA SER A 105 -7.57 -9.47 -18.93
C SER A 105 -7.29 -8.19 -19.69
N VAL A 106 -7.10 -8.32 -21.01
CA VAL A 106 -6.91 -7.17 -21.90
C VAL A 106 -8.16 -6.29 -21.93
N GLY A 107 -9.35 -6.89 -21.84
CA GLY A 107 -10.62 -6.15 -21.84
C GLY A 107 -10.87 -5.34 -20.57
N ALA A 108 -10.24 -5.69 -19.45
CA ALA A 108 -10.42 -4.98 -18.19
C ALA A 108 -9.47 -3.77 -18.00
N ARG A 109 -8.60 -3.48 -18.96
CA ARG A 109 -7.60 -2.40 -18.84
C ARG A 109 -8.21 -1.02 -18.58
N LEU A 110 -9.31 -0.67 -19.21
CA LEU A 110 -9.99 0.60 -18.96
C LEU A 110 -10.53 0.65 -17.52
N HIS A 111 -11.06 -0.46 -17.03
CA HIS A 111 -11.57 -0.57 -15.67
C HIS A 111 -10.43 -0.48 -14.65
N LEU A 112 -9.34 -1.17 -14.91
CA LEU A 112 -8.14 -1.09 -14.07
C LEU A 112 -7.57 0.33 -14.07
N ARG A 113 -7.49 1.00 -15.22
CA ARG A 113 -7.05 2.40 -15.29
C ARG A 113 -7.96 3.32 -14.49
N ALA A 114 -9.27 3.16 -14.61
CA ALA A 114 -10.23 3.91 -13.81
C ALA A 114 -9.98 3.69 -12.29
N SER A 115 -9.63 2.48 -11.88
CA SER A 115 -9.30 2.19 -10.47
C SER A 115 -8.06 2.93 -9.99
N PHE A 116 -7.06 3.19 -10.84
CA PHE A 116 -5.92 4.04 -10.51
C PHE A 116 -6.27 5.53 -10.41
N ASP A 117 -7.24 5.99 -11.19
CA ASP A 117 -7.65 7.40 -11.21
C ASP A 117 -8.63 7.74 -10.09
N LEU A 118 -9.37 6.75 -9.57
CA LEU A 118 -10.37 6.93 -8.51
C LEU A 118 -9.87 7.64 -7.25
N PRO A 119 -8.69 7.34 -6.68
CA PRO A 119 -8.21 8.03 -5.50
C PRO A 119 -8.05 9.54 -5.70
N ILE A 120 -7.52 9.95 -6.85
CA ILE A 120 -7.32 11.37 -7.18
C ILE A 120 -8.66 12.06 -7.44
N ALA A 121 -9.59 11.38 -8.11
CA ALA A 121 -10.94 11.88 -8.33
C ALA A 121 -11.69 12.07 -7.00
N ALA A 122 -11.64 11.06 -6.12
CA ALA A 122 -12.24 11.09 -4.80
C ALA A 122 -11.71 12.24 -3.92
N ILE A 123 -10.39 12.42 -3.88
CA ILE A 123 -9.77 13.54 -3.16
C ILE A 123 -10.18 14.88 -3.78
N SER A 124 -10.18 14.99 -5.10
CA SER A 124 -10.62 16.24 -5.80
C SER A 124 -12.05 16.61 -5.45
N PHE A 125 -12.93 15.62 -5.38
CA PHE A 125 -14.32 15.80 -4.96
C PHE A 125 -14.47 16.26 -3.51
N GLN A 126 -13.71 15.64 -2.59
CA GLN A 126 -13.69 16.06 -1.18
C GLN A 126 -13.17 17.51 -1.01
N ILE A 127 -12.17 17.90 -1.83
CA ILE A 127 -11.65 19.27 -1.84
C ILE A 127 -12.69 20.25 -2.37
N ALA A 128 -13.37 19.94 -3.48
CA ALA A 128 -14.44 20.76 -4.02
C ALA A 128 -15.56 21.00 -2.99
N ARG A 129 -15.91 19.98 -2.21
CA ARG A 129 -16.91 20.07 -1.11
C ARG A 129 -16.40 20.68 0.18
N ASN A 130 -15.15 21.15 0.22
CA ASN A 130 -14.52 21.69 1.43
C ASN A 130 -14.45 20.71 2.61
N THR A 131 -14.43 19.43 2.35
CA THR A 131 -14.36 18.39 3.39
C THR A 131 -12.95 17.90 3.66
N LEU A 132 -11.99 18.19 2.77
CA LEU A 132 -10.58 17.84 2.91
C LEU A 132 -9.69 19.00 2.46
N TRP A 133 -8.67 19.31 3.25
CA TRP A 133 -7.57 20.20 2.90
C TRP A 133 -6.34 19.84 3.73
N SER A 134 -5.23 19.53 3.07
CA SER A 134 -3.99 19.20 3.78
C SER A 134 -3.31 20.47 4.30
N LYS A 135 -2.85 20.43 5.56
CA LYS A 135 -2.09 21.52 6.18
C LYS A 135 -0.77 21.80 5.45
N SER A 136 -0.18 20.78 4.85
CA SER A 136 1.07 20.92 4.08
C SER A 136 0.92 21.77 2.81
N TRP A 137 -0.31 22.02 2.36
CA TRP A 137 -0.59 22.85 1.17
C TRP A 137 -0.71 24.35 1.48
N GLY A 138 -0.56 24.72 2.76
CA GLY A 138 -0.76 26.09 3.23
C GLY A 138 -2.24 26.46 3.38
N PRO A 139 -2.55 27.78 3.50
CA PRO A 139 -3.93 28.23 3.66
C PRO A 139 -4.74 27.92 2.41
N ARG A 140 -5.97 27.44 2.63
CA ARG A 140 -6.87 27.11 1.52
C ARG A 140 -7.29 28.39 0.80
N PRO A 141 -7.15 28.46 -0.55
CA PRO A 141 -7.70 29.56 -1.35
C PRO A 141 -9.22 29.65 -1.20
N SER A 142 -9.77 30.86 -1.18
CA SER A 142 -11.22 31.10 -1.16
C SER A 142 -11.89 30.69 -2.47
N ASP A 143 -11.18 30.79 -3.59
CA ASP A 143 -11.60 30.36 -4.91
C ASP A 143 -11.51 28.82 -5.03
N PRO A 144 -12.62 28.09 -5.27
CA PRO A 144 -12.64 26.64 -5.41
C PRO A 144 -11.75 26.11 -6.54
N GLU A 145 -11.72 26.80 -7.69
CA GLU A 145 -10.89 26.40 -8.83
C GLU A 145 -9.40 26.49 -8.50
N LYS A 146 -9.01 27.55 -7.81
CA LYS A 146 -7.64 27.73 -7.34
C LYS A 146 -7.27 26.68 -6.30
N ALA A 147 -8.19 26.33 -5.40
CA ALA A 147 -7.99 25.28 -4.41
C ALA A 147 -7.78 23.92 -5.10
N LEU A 148 -8.62 23.56 -6.07
CA LEU A 148 -8.46 22.33 -6.84
C LEU A 148 -7.13 22.28 -7.60
N ARG A 149 -6.69 23.39 -8.17
CA ARG A 149 -5.40 23.47 -8.87
C ARG A 149 -4.21 23.25 -7.94
N VAL A 150 -4.21 23.84 -6.75
CA VAL A 150 -3.18 23.63 -5.72
C VAL A 150 -3.16 22.15 -5.32
N ALA A 151 -4.30 21.56 -5.04
CA ALA A 151 -4.41 20.17 -4.65
C ALA A 151 -3.95 19.20 -5.75
N ARG A 152 -4.38 19.40 -6.99
CA ARG A 152 -3.94 18.57 -8.12
C ARG A 152 -2.43 18.62 -8.34
N ASN A 153 -1.80 19.78 -8.15
CA ASN A 153 -0.35 19.91 -8.24
C ASN A 153 0.37 19.19 -7.10
N ALA A 154 -0.19 19.16 -5.89
CA ALA A 154 0.34 18.40 -4.78
C ALA A 154 0.15 16.89 -4.98
N LEU A 155 -1.02 16.46 -5.45
CA LEU A 155 -1.34 15.06 -5.74
C LEU A 155 -0.47 14.43 -6.84
N LYS A 156 0.00 15.22 -7.80
CA LYS A 156 0.97 14.74 -8.80
C LYS A 156 2.29 14.23 -8.21
N ARG A 157 2.63 14.71 -7.01
CA ARG A 157 3.86 14.31 -6.29
C ARG A 157 3.61 13.21 -5.27
N ALA A 158 2.34 12.97 -4.92
CA ALA A 158 1.99 11.90 -4.00
C ALA A 158 2.31 10.53 -4.63
N PRO A 159 2.73 9.54 -3.83
CA PRO A 159 2.91 8.18 -4.30
C PRO A 159 1.67 7.65 -5.00
N LEU A 160 1.87 7.01 -6.15
CA LEU A 160 0.79 6.31 -6.85
C LEU A 160 0.23 5.21 -5.96
N LEU A 161 -1.07 5.04 -5.98
CA LEU A 161 -1.78 4.02 -5.23
C LEU A 161 -2.17 2.86 -6.15
N ILE A 162 -1.75 1.65 -5.78
CA ILE A 162 -2.07 0.42 -6.49
C ILE A 162 -3.35 -0.15 -5.89
N PRO A 163 -4.41 -0.43 -6.69
CA PRO A 163 -5.63 -1.04 -6.19
C PRO A 163 -5.37 -2.47 -5.70
N ILE A 164 -5.95 -2.86 -4.56
CA ILE A 164 -5.87 -4.20 -3.99
C ILE A 164 -7.23 -4.87 -3.98
N PHE A 165 -8.22 -4.17 -3.43
CA PHE A 165 -9.58 -4.67 -3.28
C PHE A 165 -10.56 -3.52 -3.10
N ASN A 166 -11.61 -3.44 -3.92
CA ASN A 166 -12.57 -2.34 -3.91
C ASN A 166 -11.88 -0.96 -3.87
N HIS A 167 -12.19 -0.15 -2.86
CA HIS A 167 -11.58 1.17 -2.63
C HIS A 167 -10.33 1.13 -1.73
N CYS A 168 -9.69 -0.04 -1.61
CA CYS A 168 -8.47 -0.23 -0.82
C CYS A 168 -7.24 -0.24 -1.70
N TYR A 169 -6.24 0.52 -1.33
CA TYR A 169 -5.05 0.81 -2.12
C TYR A 169 -3.78 0.69 -1.29
N ILE A 170 -2.69 0.26 -1.92
CA ILE A 170 -1.34 0.29 -1.36
C ILE A 170 -0.47 1.29 -2.11
N PRO A 171 0.33 2.13 -1.44
CA PRO A 171 1.29 3.01 -2.10
C PRO A 171 2.41 2.21 -2.79
N CYS A 172 2.77 2.60 -4.02
CA CYS A 172 3.93 2.02 -4.69
C CYS A 172 5.27 2.52 -4.13
N ASN A 173 5.30 3.68 -3.47
CA ASN A 173 6.48 4.26 -2.85
C ASN A 173 6.28 4.47 -1.34
N PRO A 174 7.29 4.14 -0.52
CA PRO A 174 8.54 3.49 -0.89
C PRO A 174 8.30 2.07 -1.40
N SER A 175 9.10 1.59 -2.38
CA SER A 175 8.99 0.24 -2.93
C SER A 175 9.58 -0.79 -1.95
N LEU A 176 8.93 -0.91 -0.80
CA LEU A 176 9.31 -1.77 0.32
C LEU A 176 8.10 -2.55 0.80
N ALA A 177 8.33 -3.72 1.38
CA ALA A 177 7.28 -4.47 2.08
C ALA A 177 6.78 -3.73 3.33
N GLY A 178 5.53 -3.95 3.69
CA GLY A 178 4.91 -3.37 4.89
C GLY A 178 4.43 -1.94 4.70
N ASN A 179 4.03 -1.55 3.50
CA ASN A 179 3.32 -0.29 3.27
C ASN A 179 1.89 -0.39 3.81
N PRO A 180 1.34 0.70 4.39
CA PRO A 180 -0.03 0.75 4.87
C PRO A 180 -1.03 0.68 3.72
N ILE A 181 -2.23 0.18 4.02
CA ILE A 181 -3.35 0.13 3.10
C ILE A 181 -4.31 1.27 3.42
N PHE A 182 -4.71 2.02 2.41
CA PHE A 182 -5.65 3.13 2.52
C PHE A 182 -6.98 2.79 1.86
N PHE A 183 -8.06 3.04 2.58
CA PHE A 183 -9.41 3.12 2.00
C PHE A 183 -9.67 4.55 1.54
N ILE A 184 -10.12 4.72 0.30
CA ILE A 184 -10.38 6.04 -0.30
C ILE A 184 -11.66 5.98 -1.11
N ASP A 185 -12.65 6.75 -0.69
CA ASP A 185 -13.88 7.01 -1.45
C ASP A 185 -14.18 8.51 -1.51
N GLU A 186 -15.27 8.90 -2.14
CA GLU A 186 -15.69 10.29 -2.28
C GLU A 186 -15.95 10.99 -0.93
N THR A 187 -16.10 10.22 0.12
CA THR A 187 -16.48 10.71 1.45
C THR A 187 -15.37 10.53 2.48
N ARG A 188 -14.46 9.55 2.32
CA ARG A 188 -13.54 9.12 3.39
C ARG A 188 -12.16 8.77 2.85
N VAL A 189 -11.17 9.05 3.70
CA VAL A 189 -9.80 8.54 3.57
C VAL A 189 -9.39 8.05 4.95
N PHE A 190 -8.95 6.80 5.08
CA PHE A 190 -8.40 6.27 6.33
C PHE A 190 -7.46 5.08 6.06
N CYS A 191 -6.55 4.82 7.01
CA CYS A 191 -5.72 3.63 6.98
C CYS A 191 -6.55 2.43 7.46
N CYS A 192 -6.75 1.43 6.59
CA CYS A 192 -7.52 0.21 6.88
C CYS A 192 -6.64 -1.00 7.20
N GLY A 193 -5.33 -0.94 6.98
CA GLY A 193 -4.37 -1.97 7.37
C GLY A 193 -2.98 -1.38 7.58
N PHE A 194 -2.22 -1.90 8.54
CA PHE A 194 -0.84 -1.49 8.79
C PHE A 194 0.11 -2.02 7.72
N ASP A 195 -0.24 -3.16 7.13
CA ASP A 195 0.40 -3.81 6.00
C ASP A 195 -0.61 -4.81 5.37
N LEU A 196 -0.17 -5.55 4.36
CA LEU A 196 -1.03 -6.52 3.66
C LEU A 196 -1.49 -7.67 4.55
N SER A 197 -0.66 -8.17 5.48
CA SER A 197 -1.05 -9.22 6.44
C SER A 197 -2.21 -8.74 7.31
N ASP A 198 -2.01 -7.60 7.94
CA ASP A 198 -3.00 -6.98 8.82
C ASP A 198 -4.31 -6.64 8.09
N PHE A 199 -4.21 -6.19 6.84
CA PHE A 199 -5.37 -5.90 6.00
C PHE A 199 -6.22 -7.14 5.73
N PHE A 200 -5.61 -8.21 5.22
CA PHE A 200 -6.35 -9.44 4.89
C PHE A 200 -6.86 -10.18 6.13
N GLU A 201 -6.16 -10.11 7.26
CA GLU A 201 -6.60 -10.75 8.51
C GLU A 201 -7.75 -9.99 9.20
N ARG A 202 -7.79 -8.66 9.08
CA ARG A 202 -8.78 -7.82 9.79
C ARG A 202 -10.04 -7.58 9.02
N GLU A 203 -9.96 -7.56 7.70
CA GLU A 203 -11.13 -7.23 6.88
C GLU A 203 -12.21 -8.30 7.04
N SER A 204 -13.36 -7.89 7.52
CA SER A 204 -14.49 -8.79 7.80
C SER A 204 -15.03 -9.54 6.56
N LEU A 205 -14.76 -9.00 5.37
CA LEU A 205 -15.11 -9.62 4.09
C LEU A 205 -14.30 -10.88 3.81
N PHE A 206 -13.10 -10.99 4.37
CA PHE A 206 -12.22 -12.15 4.23
C PHE A 206 -12.34 -13.14 5.39
N ARG A 207 -13.13 -12.83 6.42
CA ARG A 207 -13.48 -13.78 7.47
C ARG A 207 -14.59 -14.66 6.95
N GLY A 208 -14.29 -15.96 6.76
CA GLY A 208 -15.29 -16.95 6.46
C GLY A 208 -16.44 -16.83 7.47
N SER A 209 -17.67 -16.87 6.99
CA SER A 209 -18.83 -16.88 7.85
C SER A 209 -18.75 -18.09 8.78
N GLU A 210 -18.27 -17.88 10.02
CA GLU A 210 -18.56 -18.84 11.07
C GLU A 210 -20.07 -18.91 11.14
N PRO A 211 -20.69 -20.10 11.01
CA PRO A 211 -22.13 -20.25 11.22
C PRO A 211 -22.42 -19.90 12.68
N ASP A 212 -23.02 -18.73 12.91
CA ASP A 212 -23.58 -18.36 14.20
C ASP A 212 -24.63 -19.42 14.56
N PRO A 213 -24.43 -20.25 15.58
CA PRO A 213 -25.38 -21.32 15.93
C PRO A 213 -26.71 -20.80 16.51
N GLY A 214 -26.95 -19.47 16.47
CA GLY A 214 -28.09 -18.81 17.12
C GLY A 214 -29.13 -18.18 16.20
N SER A 215 -28.93 -18.09 14.88
CA SER A 215 -29.87 -17.34 14.00
C SER A 215 -30.79 -18.20 13.15
N LEU A 216 -31.50 -19.15 13.79
CA LEU A 216 -32.74 -19.74 13.25
C LEU A 216 -33.91 -18.95 13.81
N LYS A 217 -34.29 -17.81 13.22
CA LYS A 217 -35.63 -17.24 13.18
C LYS A 217 -35.64 -15.80 12.66
N LYS A 218 -35.94 -15.63 11.39
CA LYS A 218 -36.95 -14.71 10.84
C LYS A 218 -36.68 -14.40 9.37
N GLN A 219 -37.08 -15.36 8.56
CA GLN A 219 -37.43 -15.07 7.17
C GLN A 219 -38.75 -14.29 7.21
N ARG A 220 -38.71 -13.04 6.83
CA ARG A 220 -39.92 -12.29 6.42
C ARG A 220 -39.57 -11.54 5.14
N SER A 221 -40.25 -11.96 4.10
CA SER A 221 -40.26 -11.40 2.77
C SER A 221 -40.64 -9.93 2.78
N VAL A 222 -39.82 -9.07 2.14
CA VAL A 222 -40.29 -7.82 1.53
C VAL A 222 -39.39 -7.49 0.33
N SER A 223 -40.01 -7.59 -0.84
CA SER A 223 -39.93 -6.75 -2.05
C SER A 223 -38.65 -6.01 -2.40
N GLU A 224 -38.21 -6.28 -3.62
CA GLU A 224 -37.21 -5.58 -4.42
C GLU A 224 -37.34 -4.06 -4.37
N LYS A 225 -36.23 -3.39 -4.05
CA LYS A 225 -35.86 -2.11 -4.66
C LYS A 225 -34.34 -2.06 -4.81
N SER A 226 -33.95 -1.96 -6.07
CA SER A 226 -32.61 -1.63 -6.56
C SER A 226 -32.01 -0.49 -5.73
N ALA A 227 -30.91 -0.76 -5.05
CA ALA A 227 -30.06 0.25 -4.46
C ALA A 227 -28.63 -0.28 -4.42
N GLY A 228 -27.70 0.55 -4.91
CA GLY A 228 -26.29 0.25 -5.06
C GLY A 228 -25.67 -0.45 -3.86
N SER A 229 -24.87 -1.44 -4.14
CA SER A 229 -24.10 -2.22 -3.18
C SER A 229 -23.10 -1.31 -2.46
N SER A 230 -23.57 -0.68 -1.39
CA SER A 230 -22.69 -0.03 -0.40
C SER A 230 -22.10 -1.14 0.47
N THR A 231 -20.95 -1.65 0.09
CA THR A 231 -20.16 -2.55 0.92
C THR A 231 -19.82 -1.83 2.23
N HIS A 232 -20.44 -2.31 3.30
CA HIS A 232 -20.29 -1.77 4.64
C HIS A 232 -18.91 -2.15 5.19
N PHE A 233 -17.87 -1.38 4.85
CA PHE A 233 -16.57 -1.49 5.51
C PHE A 233 -16.75 -1.24 7.00
N SER A 234 -16.55 -2.30 7.78
CA SER A 234 -16.70 -2.26 9.22
C SER A 234 -15.68 -1.28 9.83
N ARG A 235 -16.23 -0.29 10.51
CA ARG A 235 -15.52 0.79 11.19
C ARG A 235 -14.84 0.30 12.48
N ARG A 236 -14.11 -0.82 12.45
CA ARG A 236 -13.24 -1.12 13.57
C ARG A 236 -11.97 -0.27 13.40
N SER A 237 -12.13 0.96 13.88
CA SER A 237 -11.05 1.92 14.11
C SER A 237 -9.87 1.23 14.79
N LEU A 238 -8.66 1.62 14.39
CA LEU A 238 -7.39 1.26 15.01
C LEU A 238 -7.28 1.65 16.51
N ASP A 239 -8.36 2.17 17.10
CA ASP A 239 -8.43 2.58 18.50
C ASP A 239 -8.71 1.44 19.50
N ALA A 240 -9.04 0.22 19.06
CA ALA A 240 -9.35 -0.91 19.95
C ALA A 240 -8.11 -1.78 20.30
N GLY A 241 -6.91 -1.21 20.29
CA GLY A 241 -5.66 -1.91 20.56
C GLY A 241 -4.80 -1.23 21.60
N LEU A 242 -5.38 -0.84 22.73
CA LEU A 242 -4.61 -0.48 23.92
C LEU A 242 -4.31 -1.75 24.71
N VAL A 243 -3.39 -2.60 24.24
CA VAL A 243 -2.51 -3.47 25.05
C VAL A 243 -1.49 -4.13 24.10
N THR A 244 -0.19 -3.94 24.42
CA THR A 244 1.01 -4.56 23.88
C THR A 244 1.49 -4.09 22.50
N GLY A 245 2.50 -3.19 22.52
CA GLY A 245 3.38 -2.87 21.40
C GLY A 245 2.67 -2.07 20.30
N THR A 246 2.69 -0.73 20.41
CA THR A 246 2.10 0.18 19.40
C THR A 246 2.79 0.05 18.06
N ARG A 247 2.33 -0.90 17.23
CA ARG A 247 2.73 -0.96 15.82
C ARG A 247 2.07 0.21 15.10
N THR A 248 2.88 1.21 14.74
CA THR A 248 2.41 2.34 13.94
C THR A 248 2.60 2.03 12.45
N PRO A 249 1.65 2.38 11.58
CA PRO A 249 1.83 2.21 10.15
C PRO A 249 2.98 3.08 9.66
N ARG A 250 3.70 2.62 8.62
CA ARG A 250 4.69 3.44 7.94
C ARG A 250 4.03 4.72 7.44
N TRP A 251 4.70 5.85 7.67
CA TRP A 251 4.25 7.13 7.13
C TRP A 251 4.48 7.19 5.63
N VAL A 252 3.45 7.57 4.89
CA VAL A 252 3.48 7.79 3.44
C VAL A 252 3.00 9.20 3.16
N GLU A 253 3.84 10.00 2.51
CA GLU A 253 3.56 11.41 2.22
C GLU A 253 2.18 11.59 1.59
N PHE A 254 1.47 12.64 2.01
CA PHE A 254 0.10 12.97 1.69
C PHE A 254 -0.94 11.96 2.21
N TRP A 255 -0.84 10.66 1.88
CA TRP A 255 -1.89 9.68 2.20
C TRP A 255 -2.07 9.47 3.70
N SER A 256 -0.97 9.42 4.44
CA SER A 256 -1.03 9.31 5.90
C SER A 256 -1.63 10.56 6.54
N ASP A 257 -1.29 11.76 6.04
CA ASP A 257 -1.86 13.02 6.53
C ASP A 257 -3.35 13.11 6.23
N ALA A 258 -3.76 12.80 4.99
CA ALA A 258 -5.16 12.80 4.60
C ALA A 258 -6.00 11.83 5.45
N ALA A 259 -5.42 10.68 5.84
CA ALA A 259 -6.07 9.70 6.70
C ALA A 259 -6.19 10.16 8.16
N VAL A 260 -5.22 10.95 8.67
CA VAL A 260 -5.19 11.43 10.07
C VAL A 260 -6.03 12.71 10.26
N ASP A 261 -6.02 13.64 9.31
CA ASP A 261 -6.67 14.96 9.44
C ASP A 261 -8.18 14.83 9.71
N ARG A 262 -8.77 13.74 9.28
CA ARG A 262 -10.19 13.45 9.49
C ARG A 262 -10.54 12.94 10.87
N ARG A 263 -9.62 12.27 11.58
CA ARG A 263 -9.84 11.83 12.96
C ARG A 263 -10.08 13.03 13.89
N ARG A 264 -9.38 14.14 13.67
CA ARG A 264 -9.46 15.34 14.52
C ARG A 264 -10.79 16.09 14.40
N ARG A 265 -11.45 16.04 13.24
CA ARG A 265 -12.73 16.76 13.01
C ARG A 265 -13.92 16.06 13.66
N PHE A 266 -13.87 14.76 13.90
CA PHE A 266 -14.93 14.00 14.56
C PHE A 266 -14.80 13.93 16.09
N SER A 267 -13.63 14.31 16.65
CA SER A 267 -13.40 14.38 18.10
C SER A 267 -13.76 15.74 18.71
N SER A 268 -14.15 16.72 17.90
CA SER A 268 -14.44 18.10 18.32
C SER A 268 -15.90 18.48 18.10
N SER A 269 -16.80 17.51 17.97
CA SER A 269 -18.24 17.75 17.87
C SER A 269 -18.98 17.05 18.96
#